data_1c5d682b3c6c18f55556f533d5c14cf4
#
_entry.id   1c5d682b3c6c18f55556f533d5c14cf4
#
_cell.length_a   1.000
_cell.length_b   1.000
_cell.length_c   1.000
_cell.angle_alpha   90.00
_cell.angle_beta   90.00
_cell.angle_gamma   90.00
#
_symmetry.space_group_name_H-M   'P 1'
#
loop_
_entity.id
_entity.type
_entity.pdbx_description
1 polymer ?
#
loop_
_entity_poly.entity_id
_entity_poly.type
_entity_poly.pdbx_seq_one_letter_code
_entity_poly.pdbx_strand_id
1 'polypeptide(L)'
;MKQLIVIDTNVILSALQSKKGKSFELISKITEDVFDFAISVPLTLEYEAVLKRKLDRTIFTDSDIEDFINYLCKVGIKTKLFYLWRPYLKDPFDDHVLEVTIQSNASTIVTYNKKDFKEAENLGLKILTPKDFLETLQEV
;
A
#
# COMPACT_ATOMS: atom_id res chain seq x y z
N MET A 1 18.11 -7.20 -6.51
CA MET A 1 17.37 -7.19 -5.23
C MET A 1 15.96 -6.66 -5.46
N LYS A 2 14.98 -7.28 -4.81
CA LYS A 2 13.61 -6.81 -4.89
C LYS A 2 13.44 -5.53 -4.08
N GLN A 3 12.63 -4.62 -4.59
CA GLN A 3 12.27 -3.42 -3.82
C GLN A 3 11.25 -3.77 -2.76
N LEU A 4 11.33 -3.12 -1.62
CA LEU A 4 10.32 -3.20 -0.57
C LEU A 4 9.52 -1.90 -0.59
N ILE A 5 8.21 -2.02 -0.76
CA ILE A 5 7.32 -0.86 -0.88
C ILE A 5 6.21 -0.92 0.16
N VAL A 6 5.54 0.20 0.36
CA VAL A 6 4.28 0.26 1.10
C VAL A 6 3.20 0.74 0.13
N ILE A 7 2.07 0.05 0.12
CA ILE A 7 0.97 0.34 -0.81
C ILE A 7 -0.12 1.05 -0.03
N ASP A 8 -0.40 2.31 -0.41
CA ASP A 8 -1.44 3.09 0.25
C ASP A 8 -2.83 2.52 -0.07
N THR A 9 -3.77 2.74 0.82
CA THR A 9 -5.12 2.16 0.74
C THR A 9 -5.83 2.50 -0.55
N ASN A 10 -5.66 3.73 -1.08
CA ASN A 10 -6.34 4.12 -2.32
C ASN A 10 -5.90 3.26 -3.52
N VAL A 11 -4.67 2.76 -3.51
CA VAL A 11 -4.17 1.87 -4.57
C VAL A 11 -4.83 0.50 -4.47
N ILE A 12 -4.95 -0.03 -3.25
CA ILE A 12 -5.63 -1.31 -3.00
C ILE A 12 -7.10 -1.23 -3.45
N LEU A 13 -7.78 -0.16 -3.08
CA LEU A 13 -9.18 0.04 -3.48
C LEU A 13 -9.31 0.10 -5.01
N SER A 14 -8.49 0.91 -5.65
CA SER A 14 -8.51 1.07 -7.11
C SER A 14 -8.27 -0.26 -7.83
N ALA A 15 -7.37 -1.09 -7.30
CA ALA A 15 -7.07 -2.39 -7.89
C ALA A 15 -8.30 -3.29 -7.98
N LEU A 16 -9.15 -3.25 -6.96
CA LEU A 16 -10.35 -4.08 -6.92
C LEU A 16 -11.54 -3.44 -7.65
N GLN A 17 -11.49 -2.12 -7.91
CA GLN A 17 -12.52 -1.42 -8.63
C GLN A 17 -12.39 -1.54 -10.15
N SER A 18 -11.19 -1.78 -10.67
CA SER A 18 -10.96 -1.83 -12.11
C SER A 18 -9.85 -2.79 -12.47
N LYS A 19 -10.17 -3.82 -13.26
CA LYS A 19 -9.19 -4.80 -13.75
C LYS A 19 -8.29 -4.24 -14.85
N LYS A 20 -8.62 -3.07 -15.39
CA LYS A 20 -7.87 -2.47 -16.49
C LYS A 20 -6.83 -1.44 -16.03
N GLY A 21 -6.82 -1.11 -14.75
CA GLY A 21 -5.97 -0.05 -14.22
C GLY A 21 -4.58 -0.52 -13.83
N LYS A 22 -3.71 0.46 -13.62
CA LYS A 22 -2.32 0.20 -13.18
C LYS A 22 -2.26 -0.37 -11.77
N SER A 23 -3.22 -0.03 -10.91
CA SER A 23 -3.31 -0.62 -9.58
C SER A 23 -3.55 -2.11 -9.64
N PHE A 24 -4.46 -2.57 -10.53
CA PHE A 24 -4.70 -3.98 -10.70
C PHE A 24 -3.45 -4.70 -11.22
N GLU A 25 -2.76 -4.09 -12.17
CA GLU A 25 -1.52 -4.64 -12.71
C GLU A 25 -0.47 -4.79 -11.59
N LEU A 26 -0.33 -3.77 -10.73
CA LEU A 26 0.59 -3.80 -9.61
C LEU A 26 0.27 -4.96 -8.65
N ILE A 27 -1.00 -5.07 -8.23
CA ILE A 27 -1.41 -6.12 -7.28
C ILE A 27 -1.26 -7.51 -7.90
N SER A 28 -1.53 -7.64 -9.20
CA SER A 28 -1.34 -8.91 -9.91
C SER A 28 0.12 -9.38 -9.89
N LYS A 29 1.07 -8.45 -9.87
CA LYS A 29 2.49 -8.79 -9.83
C LYS A 29 2.97 -9.30 -8.48
N ILE A 30 2.15 -9.23 -7.43
CA ILE A 30 2.51 -9.81 -6.12
C ILE A 30 2.80 -11.30 -6.29
N THR A 31 2.02 -12.01 -7.11
CA THR A 31 2.23 -13.44 -7.34
C THR A 31 3.51 -13.75 -8.12
N GLU A 32 4.07 -12.77 -8.82
CA GLU A 32 5.30 -12.94 -9.60
C GLU A 32 6.57 -12.73 -8.77
N ASP A 33 6.42 -12.30 -7.52
CA ASP A 33 7.53 -12.12 -6.57
C ASP A 33 8.62 -11.17 -7.08
N VAL A 34 8.21 -10.11 -7.79
CA VAL A 34 9.15 -9.13 -8.33
C VAL A 34 9.38 -7.94 -7.42
N PHE A 35 8.59 -7.80 -6.37
CA PHE A 35 8.79 -6.82 -5.30
C PHE A 35 8.19 -7.37 -4.01
N ASP A 36 8.60 -6.81 -2.89
CA ASP A 36 8.01 -7.09 -1.58
C ASP A 36 7.20 -5.90 -1.10
N PHE A 37 6.18 -6.14 -0.29
CA PHE A 37 5.43 -5.03 0.31
C PHE A 37 5.29 -5.25 1.82
N ALA A 38 5.38 -4.13 2.55
CA ALA A 38 5.29 -4.16 4.00
C ALA A 38 3.87 -3.83 4.45
N ILE A 39 3.43 -4.47 5.51
CA ILE A 39 2.12 -4.23 6.13
C ILE A 39 2.28 -4.05 7.62
N SER A 40 1.27 -3.42 8.22
CA SER A 40 1.15 -3.30 9.67
C SER A 40 -0.29 -3.59 10.05
N VAL A 41 -0.57 -3.79 11.33
CA VAL A 41 -1.95 -4.00 11.78
C VAL A 41 -2.83 -2.79 11.43
N PRO A 42 -2.45 -1.53 11.73
CA PRO A 42 -3.28 -0.40 11.34
C PRO A 42 -3.54 -0.31 9.83
N LEU A 43 -2.52 -0.61 9.01
CA LEU A 43 -2.66 -0.52 7.56
C LEU A 43 -3.62 -1.56 7.02
N THR A 44 -3.51 -2.81 7.48
CA THR A 44 -4.42 -3.87 7.01
C THR A 44 -5.85 -3.64 7.48
N LEU A 45 -6.03 -3.10 8.70
CA LEU A 45 -7.36 -2.74 9.18
C LEU A 45 -7.97 -1.62 8.34
N GLU A 46 -7.15 -0.65 7.93
CA GLU A 46 -7.62 0.42 7.04
C GLU A 46 -8.00 -0.14 5.67
N TYR A 47 -7.19 -1.03 5.10
CA TYR A 47 -7.54 -1.68 3.84
C TYR A 47 -8.92 -2.31 3.93
N GLU A 48 -9.13 -3.14 4.95
CA GLU A 48 -10.40 -3.85 5.12
C GLU A 48 -11.56 -2.90 5.29
N ALA A 49 -11.42 -1.88 6.14
CA ALA A 49 -12.48 -0.93 6.42
C ALA A 49 -12.89 -0.15 5.17
N VAL A 50 -11.91 0.30 4.40
CA VAL A 50 -12.18 1.08 3.18
C VAL A 50 -12.79 0.20 2.10
N LEU A 51 -12.31 -1.02 1.93
CA LEU A 51 -12.87 -1.95 0.94
C LEU A 51 -14.31 -2.27 1.27
N LYS A 52 -14.64 -2.57 2.54
CA LYS A 52 -16.00 -2.87 2.95
C LYS A 52 -16.95 -1.69 2.78
N ARG A 53 -16.43 -0.46 2.93
CA ARG A 53 -17.24 0.76 2.80
C ARG A 53 -17.42 1.20 1.36
N LYS A 54 -16.43 1.02 0.49
CA LYS A 54 -16.43 1.63 -0.84
C LYS A 54 -16.56 0.69 -2.02
N LEU A 55 -16.33 -0.62 -1.85
CA LEU A 55 -16.51 -1.56 -2.95
C LEU A 55 -18.02 -1.82 -3.18
N ASP A 56 -18.35 -2.19 -4.41
CA ASP A 56 -19.68 -2.62 -4.76
C ASP A 56 -19.96 -3.96 -4.08
N ARG A 57 -20.85 -3.95 -3.09
CA ARG A 57 -21.14 -5.11 -2.25
C ARG A 57 -22.01 -6.14 -2.96
N THR A 58 -22.55 -5.82 -4.12
CA THR A 58 -23.23 -6.80 -4.96
C THR A 58 -22.24 -7.69 -5.70
N ILE A 59 -21.00 -7.21 -5.84
CA ILE A 59 -19.92 -7.95 -6.49
C ILE A 59 -19.00 -8.58 -5.45
N PHE A 60 -18.67 -7.83 -4.39
CA PHE A 60 -17.75 -8.27 -3.34
C PHE A 60 -18.48 -8.47 -2.02
N THR A 61 -18.54 -9.72 -1.56
CA THR A 61 -19.09 -10.02 -0.23
C THR A 61 -18.05 -9.74 0.84
N ASP A 62 -18.48 -9.72 2.12
CA ASP A 62 -17.53 -9.63 3.23
C ASP A 62 -16.49 -10.74 3.17
N SER A 63 -16.91 -11.94 2.83
CA SER A 63 -15.99 -13.09 2.71
C SER A 63 -14.94 -12.87 1.63
N ASP A 64 -15.33 -12.31 0.49
CA ASP A 64 -14.38 -12.01 -0.60
C ASP A 64 -13.33 -11.01 -0.14
N ILE A 65 -13.76 -9.96 0.57
CA ILE A 65 -12.84 -8.93 1.06
C ILE A 65 -11.90 -9.51 2.11
N GLU A 66 -12.44 -10.28 3.05
CA GLU A 66 -11.65 -10.89 4.12
C GLU A 66 -10.63 -11.88 3.56
N ASP A 67 -11.00 -12.65 2.55
CA ASP A 67 -10.06 -13.56 1.90
C ASP A 67 -8.91 -12.80 1.23
N PHE A 68 -9.22 -11.68 0.59
CA PHE A 68 -8.20 -10.84 -0.03
C PHE A 68 -7.25 -10.26 1.03
N ILE A 69 -7.80 -9.73 2.14
CA ILE A 69 -6.98 -9.19 3.23
C ILE A 69 -6.11 -10.29 3.84
N ASN A 70 -6.67 -11.48 4.05
CA ASN A 70 -5.90 -12.61 4.58
C ASN A 70 -4.75 -12.99 3.65
N TYR A 71 -4.98 -12.92 2.33
CA TYR A 71 -3.92 -13.15 1.36
C TYR A 71 -2.79 -12.12 1.52
N LEU A 72 -3.14 -10.82 1.62
CA LEU A 72 -2.12 -9.79 1.82
C LEU A 72 -1.36 -10.00 3.12
N CYS A 73 -2.04 -10.40 4.18
CA CYS A 73 -1.40 -10.67 5.47
C CYS A 73 -0.47 -11.88 5.39
N LYS A 74 -0.80 -12.86 4.54
CA LYS A 74 0.02 -14.06 4.39
C LYS A 74 1.33 -13.76 3.65
N VAL A 75 1.27 -12.94 2.59
CA VAL A 75 2.43 -12.72 1.72
C VAL A 75 3.19 -11.44 2.03
N GLY A 76 2.56 -10.46 2.69
CA GLY A 76 3.22 -9.20 3.04
C GLY A 76 4.21 -9.34 4.19
N ILE A 77 5.16 -8.43 4.23
CA ILE A 77 6.15 -8.38 5.32
C ILE A 77 5.54 -7.63 6.50
N LYS A 78 5.34 -8.34 7.60
CA LYS A 78 4.71 -7.79 8.80
C LYS A 78 5.68 -6.88 9.54
N THR A 79 5.22 -5.68 9.86
CA THR A 79 6.04 -4.64 10.46
C THR A 79 5.37 -4.14 11.75
N LYS A 80 6.12 -4.17 12.84
CA LYS A 80 5.63 -3.67 14.13
C LYS A 80 5.88 -2.16 14.21
N LEU A 81 4.84 -1.40 14.59
CA LEU A 81 4.94 0.05 14.70
C LEU A 81 5.27 0.47 16.12
N PHE A 82 6.08 1.52 16.25
CA PHE A 82 6.47 2.09 17.53
C PHE A 82 5.99 3.52 17.72
N TYR A 83 5.32 4.10 16.71
CA TYR A 83 4.73 5.45 16.78
C TYR A 83 5.73 6.55 17.13
N LEU A 84 6.94 6.46 16.59
CA LEU A 84 8.01 7.40 16.89
C LEU A 84 7.93 8.70 16.08
N TRP A 85 7.12 8.73 15.04
CA TRP A 85 7.14 9.78 14.03
C TRP A 85 5.87 10.64 14.00
N ARG A 86 5.10 10.63 15.08
CA ARG A 86 3.83 11.34 15.13
C ARG A 86 3.90 12.67 15.86
N PRO A 87 3.20 13.70 15.42
CA PRO A 87 2.67 13.81 14.06
C PRO A 87 3.77 14.31 13.13
N TYR A 88 3.86 13.76 11.93
CA TYR A 88 4.86 14.19 10.95
C TYR A 88 4.21 14.73 9.68
N LEU A 89 3.22 14.01 9.15
CA LEU A 89 2.55 14.40 7.94
C LEU A 89 1.44 15.42 8.23
N LYS A 90 1.05 16.15 7.18
CA LYS A 90 0.00 17.16 7.27
C LYS A 90 -1.31 16.58 7.78
N ASP A 91 -1.66 15.36 7.33
CA ASP A 91 -2.80 14.62 7.84
C ASP A 91 -2.28 13.53 8.78
N PRO A 92 -2.54 13.63 10.11
CA PRO A 92 -2.08 12.62 11.06
C PRO A 92 -2.59 11.21 10.78
N PHE A 93 -3.71 11.05 10.06
CA PHE A 93 -4.21 9.73 9.70
C PHE A 93 -3.29 9.00 8.73
N ASP A 94 -2.44 9.73 8.01
CA ASP A 94 -1.48 9.13 7.08
C ASP A 94 -0.17 8.75 7.76
N ASP A 95 0.03 9.18 9.01
CA ASP A 95 1.30 8.91 9.71
C ASP A 95 1.59 7.43 9.89
N HIS A 96 0.55 6.58 10.07
CA HIS A 96 0.81 5.15 10.22
C HIS A 96 1.38 4.53 8.94
N VAL A 97 1.04 5.08 7.77
CA VAL A 97 1.62 4.63 6.50
C VAL A 97 3.10 5.00 6.45
N LEU A 98 3.43 6.20 6.89
CA LEU A 98 4.83 6.64 6.98
C LEU A 98 5.59 5.77 7.98
N GLU A 99 5.01 5.47 9.13
CA GLU A 99 5.66 4.66 10.15
C GLU A 99 5.99 3.25 9.64
N VAL A 100 5.05 2.58 8.95
CA VAL A 100 5.33 1.26 8.42
C VAL A 100 6.44 1.34 7.35
N THR A 101 6.49 2.41 6.59
CA THR A 101 7.52 2.62 5.58
C THR A 101 8.90 2.73 6.23
N ILE A 102 9.00 3.54 7.29
CA ILE A 102 10.27 3.75 7.99
C ILE A 102 10.70 2.50 8.75
N GLN A 103 9.78 1.90 9.51
CA GLN A 103 10.12 0.74 10.34
C GLN A 103 10.48 -0.49 9.53
N SER A 104 9.93 -0.65 8.34
CA SER A 104 10.24 -1.77 7.46
C SER A 104 11.49 -1.55 6.61
N ASN A 105 12.02 -0.33 6.59
CA ASN A 105 13.07 0.11 5.67
C ASN A 105 12.62 0.05 4.21
N ALA A 106 11.34 0.25 3.95
CA ALA A 106 10.85 0.34 2.59
C ALA A 106 11.40 1.59 1.91
N SER A 107 11.61 1.50 0.60
CA SER A 107 12.16 2.62 -0.17
C SER A 107 11.10 3.55 -0.72
N THR A 108 9.87 3.07 -0.83
CA THR A 108 8.84 3.73 -1.65
C THR A 108 7.46 3.57 -1.03
N ILE A 109 6.68 4.64 -1.07
CA ILE A 109 5.23 4.58 -0.83
C ILE A 109 4.57 4.71 -2.19
N VAL A 110 3.72 3.75 -2.53
CA VAL A 110 2.94 3.77 -3.78
C VAL A 110 1.54 4.28 -3.44
N THR A 111 1.19 5.43 -4.02
CA THR A 111 -0.06 6.14 -3.69
C THR A 111 -0.51 6.99 -4.86
N TYR A 112 -1.82 7.23 -4.95
CA TYR A 112 -2.37 8.25 -5.86
C TYR A 112 -2.35 9.64 -5.25
N ASN A 113 -2.21 9.76 -3.92
CA ASN A 113 -2.25 11.03 -3.21
C ASN A 113 -0.84 11.48 -2.82
N LYS A 114 -0.01 11.73 -3.83
CA LYS A 114 1.40 12.11 -3.60
C LYS A 114 1.54 13.33 -2.70
N LYS A 115 0.61 14.27 -2.78
CA LYS A 115 0.65 15.49 -1.96
C LYS A 115 0.61 15.20 -0.47
N ASP A 116 -0.12 14.15 -0.06
CA ASP A 116 -0.29 13.80 1.35
C ASP A 116 1.00 13.28 1.96
N PHE A 117 1.94 12.82 1.14
CA PHE A 117 3.21 12.25 1.58
C PHE A 117 4.42 13.07 1.16
N LYS A 118 4.21 14.31 0.72
CA LYS A 118 5.29 15.14 0.19
C LYS A 118 6.43 15.31 1.20
N GLU A 119 6.10 15.49 2.47
CA GLU A 119 7.09 15.68 3.52
C GLU A 119 7.96 14.44 3.72
N ALA A 120 7.46 13.26 3.36
CA ALA A 120 8.22 12.02 3.47
C ALA A 120 9.42 11.98 2.51
N GLU A 121 9.38 12.76 1.44
CA GLU A 121 10.51 12.83 0.51
C GLU A 121 11.76 13.40 1.20
N ASN A 122 11.58 14.24 2.23
CA ASN A 122 12.68 14.77 3.01
C ASN A 122 13.42 13.69 3.80
N LEU A 123 12.80 12.52 3.96
CA LEU A 123 13.39 11.37 4.65
C LEU A 123 14.06 10.40 3.67
N GLY A 124 14.17 10.78 2.41
CA GLY A 124 14.78 9.95 1.38
C GLY A 124 13.85 8.92 0.76
N LEU A 125 12.55 9.00 1.05
CA LEU A 125 11.58 8.05 0.51
C LEU A 125 11.10 8.50 -0.87
N LYS A 126 10.81 7.53 -1.74
CA LYS A 126 10.20 7.79 -3.03
C LYS A 126 8.68 7.70 -2.87
N ILE A 127 7.97 8.65 -3.48
CA ILE A 127 6.51 8.66 -3.48
C ILE A 127 6.09 8.52 -4.94
N LEU A 128 5.57 7.35 -5.31
CA LEU A 128 5.29 7.01 -6.70
C LEU A 128 3.84 6.58 -6.87
N THR A 129 3.28 6.85 -8.05
CA THR A 129 2.00 6.27 -8.46
C THR A 129 2.22 4.82 -8.87
N PRO A 130 1.16 4.00 -8.94
CA PRO A 130 1.31 2.63 -9.46
C PRO A 130 1.97 2.58 -10.83
N LYS A 131 1.60 3.49 -11.74
CA LYS A 131 2.20 3.55 -13.07
C LYS A 131 3.71 3.78 -12.99
N ASP A 132 4.12 4.79 -12.21
CA ASP A 132 5.53 5.14 -12.09
C ASP A 132 6.32 4.02 -11.43
N PHE A 133 5.75 3.37 -10.42
CA PHE A 133 6.43 2.25 -9.78
C PHE A 133 6.60 1.07 -10.75
N LEU A 134 5.55 0.75 -11.52
CA LEU A 134 5.62 -0.34 -12.49
C LEU A 134 6.71 -0.08 -13.54
N GLU A 135 6.91 1.17 -13.92
CA GLU A 135 7.98 1.52 -14.85
C GLU A 135 9.36 1.23 -14.26
N THR A 136 9.54 1.37 -12.95
CA THR A 136 10.83 1.04 -12.33
C THR A 136 11.13 -0.45 -12.41
N LEU A 137 10.12 -1.31 -12.45
CA LEU A 137 10.31 -2.76 -12.55
C LEU A 137 10.76 -3.17 -13.96
N GLN A 138 10.52 -2.35 -14.95
CA GLN A 138 10.87 -2.65 -16.36
C GLN A 138 12.28 -2.17 -16.72
N GLU A 139 12.93 -1.41 -15.86
CA GLU A 139 14.23 -0.81 -16.12
C GLU A 139 15.41 -1.74 -15.80
N VAL A 140 15.15 -2.98 -15.53
CA VAL A 140 16.19 -3.94 -15.14
C VAL A 140 16.82 -4.60 -16.36
#